data_4467c5aa3e6958c6907b077805aa0296
#
_entry.id   4467c5aa3e6958c6907b077805aa0296
#
_cell.length_a   1.000
_cell.length_b   1.000
_cell.length_c   1.000
_cell.angle_alpha   90.00
_cell.angle_beta   90.00
_cell.angle_gamma   90.00
#
_symmetry.space_group_name_H-M   'P 1'
#
loop_
_entity.id
_entity.type
_entity.pdbx_description
1 polymer ?
#
loop_
_entity_poly.entity_id
_entity_poly.type
_entity_poly.pdbx_seq_one_letter_code
_entity_poly.pdbx_strand_id
1 'polypeptide(L)'
;TDEGSVDKLGNFSFFSSDSHTKYPPTLETVWYDSKWDTGSLDPLTSANLEDMVIYMKGLRPEYKENSKAKFRVVGKERFPSTTYSTTPADLTIKYLPSGSSFYSIKDAETNDVIVPFSTSSLISCDSSGNYFNLDLEGYQPERYYSLEFRIQSGSNTVDETDQYFDEGFTFKVSI
;
A
#
# COMPACT_ATOMS: atom_id res chain seq x y z
N THR A 1 -28.37 -20.22 -3.64
CA THR A 1 -28.37 -20.77 -5.00
C THR A 1 -29.73 -20.48 -5.62
N ASP A 2 -29.77 -19.60 -6.60
CA ASP A 2 -31.01 -19.10 -7.23
C ASP A 2 -31.59 -20.03 -8.32
N GLU A 3 -31.14 -21.26 -8.41
CA GLU A 3 -31.58 -22.23 -9.40
C GLU A 3 -33.07 -22.67 -9.25
N GLY A 4 -33.67 -22.30 -8.15
CA GLY A 4 -35.12 -22.56 -7.89
C GLY A 4 -36.01 -21.33 -7.96
N SER A 5 -35.46 -20.16 -8.27
CA SER A 5 -36.23 -18.92 -8.37
C SER A 5 -37.05 -18.88 -9.66
N VAL A 6 -38.33 -18.60 -9.54
CA VAL A 6 -39.22 -18.34 -10.69
C VAL A 6 -39.02 -16.96 -11.29
N ASP A 7 -38.26 -16.10 -10.63
CA ASP A 7 -37.95 -14.76 -11.12
C ASP A 7 -36.87 -14.84 -12.24
N LYS A 8 -37.18 -14.20 -13.36
CA LYS A 8 -36.21 -14.08 -14.45
C LYS A 8 -35.12 -13.12 -14.02
N LEU A 9 -33.97 -13.66 -13.63
CA LEU A 9 -32.74 -12.89 -13.47
C LEU A 9 -32.28 -12.42 -14.85
N GLY A 10 -31.80 -11.18 -14.94
CA GLY A 10 -31.34 -10.61 -16.20
C GLY A 10 -30.20 -11.40 -16.84
N ASN A 11 -30.17 -11.44 -18.15
CA ASN A 11 -29.07 -12.02 -18.90
C ASN A 11 -27.98 -10.97 -19.13
N PHE A 12 -26.73 -11.33 -18.85
CA PHE A 12 -25.57 -10.55 -19.21
C PHE A 12 -24.92 -11.17 -20.45
N SER A 13 -24.68 -10.35 -21.46
CA SER A 13 -23.96 -10.77 -22.68
C SER A 13 -22.56 -10.19 -22.66
N PHE A 14 -21.56 -11.02 -22.86
CA PHE A 14 -20.15 -10.63 -22.97
C PHE A 14 -19.65 -10.93 -24.38
N PHE A 15 -18.71 -10.13 -24.85
CA PHE A 15 -18.01 -10.44 -26.08
C PHE A 15 -17.12 -11.67 -25.89
N SER A 16 -17.02 -12.53 -26.92
CA SER A 16 -16.08 -13.64 -26.90
C SER A 16 -14.64 -13.13 -27.05
N SER A 17 -13.67 -13.87 -26.53
CA SER A 17 -12.24 -13.63 -26.79
C SER A 17 -11.89 -13.66 -28.28
N ASP A 18 -12.67 -14.40 -29.09
CA ASP A 18 -12.49 -14.50 -30.55
C ASP A 18 -13.15 -13.34 -31.33
N SER A 19 -13.91 -12.49 -30.63
CA SER A 19 -14.48 -11.31 -31.27
C SER A 19 -13.38 -10.25 -31.44
N HIS A 20 -13.24 -9.70 -32.66
CA HIS A 20 -12.30 -8.63 -32.96
C HIS A 20 -12.75 -7.28 -32.36
N THR A 21 -13.12 -7.29 -31.08
CA THR A 21 -13.50 -6.07 -30.38
C THR A 21 -12.32 -5.55 -29.56
N LYS A 22 -12.26 -4.23 -29.36
CA LYS A 22 -11.26 -3.63 -28.49
C LYS A 22 -11.53 -3.86 -26.99
N TYR A 23 -12.62 -4.55 -26.66
CA TYR A 23 -13.03 -4.87 -25.28
C TYR A 23 -13.15 -6.38 -25.09
N PRO A 24 -12.04 -7.13 -25.16
CA PRO A 24 -12.09 -8.56 -24.84
C PRO A 24 -12.48 -8.75 -23.38
N PRO A 25 -13.13 -9.86 -23.03
CA PRO A 25 -13.39 -10.16 -21.65
C PRO A 25 -12.06 -10.38 -20.91
N THR A 26 -11.90 -9.72 -19.79
CA THR A 26 -10.73 -9.85 -18.91
C THR A 26 -11.18 -10.39 -17.56
N LEU A 27 -10.44 -11.33 -17.00
CA LEU A 27 -10.62 -11.79 -15.63
C LEU A 27 -9.57 -11.13 -14.76
N GLU A 28 -9.99 -10.26 -13.87
CA GLU A 28 -9.12 -9.69 -12.85
C GLU A 28 -9.38 -10.39 -11.51
N THR A 29 -8.33 -10.88 -10.89
CA THR A 29 -8.41 -11.48 -9.56
C THR A 29 -7.70 -10.56 -8.57
N VAL A 30 -8.47 -10.01 -7.66
CA VAL A 30 -7.95 -9.18 -6.57
C VAL A 30 -8.06 -9.99 -5.27
N TRP A 31 -6.95 -10.15 -4.56
CA TRP A 31 -6.95 -10.83 -3.27
C TRP A 31 -6.31 -9.95 -2.20
N TYR A 32 -6.71 -10.22 -0.98
CA TYR A 32 -6.24 -9.56 0.20
C TYR A 32 -5.29 -10.49 0.96
N ASP A 33 -4.02 -10.14 1.01
CA ASP A 33 -2.97 -10.93 1.66
C ASP A 33 -2.27 -10.20 2.81
N SER A 34 -2.76 -9.03 3.21
CA SER A 34 -2.17 -8.28 4.29
C SER A 34 -2.26 -9.04 5.61
N LYS A 35 -1.15 -9.05 6.35
CA LYS A 35 -1.03 -9.68 7.66
C LYS A 35 -0.83 -8.60 8.71
N TRP A 36 -1.49 -8.77 9.85
CA TRP A 36 -1.42 -7.80 10.92
C TRP A 36 -1.08 -8.47 12.24
N ASP A 37 0.17 -8.32 12.67
CA ASP A 37 0.68 -8.78 13.96
C ASP A 37 1.62 -7.72 14.52
N THR A 38 1.13 -6.91 15.44
CA THR A 38 1.86 -5.77 15.98
C THR A 38 2.87 -6.16 17.09
N GLY A 39 2.76 -7.38 17.61
CA GLY A 39 3.58 -7.76 18.75
C GLY A 39 3.38 -6.81 19.94
N SER A 40 4.46 -6.17 20.37
CA SER A 40 4.47 -5.19 21.46
C SER A 40 4.52 -3.73 21.00
N LEU A 41 4.28 -3.46 19.73
CA LEU A 41 4.32 -2.10 19.18
C LEU A 41 3.08 -1.31 19.58
N ASP A 42 3.27 -0.02 19.84
CA ASP A 42 2.20 0.91 20.10
C ASP A 42 1.57 1.44 18.79
N PRO A 43 0.27 1.77 18.79
CA PRO A 43 -0.37 2.40 17.64
C PRO A 43 0.13 3.83 17.45
N LEU A 44 0.30 4.20 16.19
CA LEU A 44 0.41 5.60 15.82
C LEU A 44 -1.01 6.18 15.83
N THR A 45 -1.26 7.15 16.69
CA THR A 45 -2.59 7.74 16.84
C THR A 45 -2.95 8.52 15.59
N SER A 46 -4.03 8.15 14.93
CA SER A 46 -4.51 8.79 13.69
C SER A 46 -5.16 10.17 13.91
N ALA A 47 -5.21 10.65 15.14
CA ALA A 47 -5.91 11.90 15.47
C ALA A 47 -5.33 13.13 14.74
N ASN A 48 -4.07 13.09 14.32
CA ASN A 48 -3.40 14.17 13.61
C ASN A 48 -2.49 13.59 12.53
N LEU A 49 -3.08 13.14 11.43
CA LEU A 49 -2.31 12.62 10.29
C LEU A 49 -1.36 13.68 9.70
N GLU A 50 -1.70 14.96 9.81
CA GLU A 50 -0.86 16.08 9.39
C GLU A 50 0.46 16.16 10.16
N ASP A 51 0.48 15.68 11.40
CA ASP A 51 1.66 15.64 12.26
C ASP A 51 2.44 14.33 12.15
N MET A 52 2.12 13.52 11.16
CA MET A 52 2.79 12.26 10.89
C MET A 52 3.89 12.44 9.84
N VAL A 53 4.99 11.73 10.02
CA VAL A 53 6.05 11.60 9.01
C VAL A 53 6.23 10.13 8.68
N ILE A 54 6.28 9.83 7.40
CA ILE A 54 6.54 8.48 6.90
C ILE A 54 7.96 8.44 6.33
N TYR A 55 8.69 7.40 6.62
CA TYR A 55 9.96 7.10 5.97
C TYR A 55 10.12 5.61 5.72
N MET A 56 10.99 5.27 4.79
CA MET A 56 11.30 3.88 4.46
C MET A 56 12.60 3.45 5.11
N LYS A 57 12.56 2.31 5.80
CA LYS A 57 13.74 1.73 6.45
C LYS A 57 14.39 0.73 5.51
N GLY A 58 15.65 1.00 5.14
CA GLY A 58 16.45 0.08 4.33
C GLY A 58 16.03 0.02 2.86
N LEU A 59 15.42 1.08 2.34
CA LEU A 59 15.17 1.22 0.90
C LEU A 59 16.51 1.18 0.17
N ARG A 60 16.64 0.27 -0.80
CA ARG A 60 17.82 0.17 -1.65
C ARG A 60 17.58 0.96 -2.93
N PRO A 61 18.62 1.55 -3.52
CA PRO A 61 18.49 2.26 -4.79
C PRO A 61 18.12 1.32 -5.95
N GLU A 62 18.52 0.04 -5.87
CA GLU A 62 18.31 -0.95 -6.92
C GLU A 62 17.85 -2.29 -6.37
N TYR A 63 16.96 -2.93 -7.12
CA TYR A 63 16.46 -4.28 -6.90
C TYR A 63 16.52 -5.06 -8.20
N LYS A 64 16.84 -6.35 -8.11
CA LYS A 64 16.92 -7.21 -9.28
C LYS A 64 15.52 -7.56 -9.79
N GLU A 65 15.36 -7.57 -11.13
CA GLU A 65 14.12 -8.06 -11.75
C GLU A 65 13.81 -9.51 -11.32
N ASN A 66 12.55 -9.89 -11.40
CA ASN A 66 12.05 -11.22 -11.00
C ASN A 66 12.39 -11.61 -9.55
N SER A 67 12.69 -10.65 -8.70
CA SER A 67 12.93 -10.87 -7.28
C SER A 67 11.73 -10.45 -6.43
N LYS A 68 11.69 -10.96 -5.20
CA LYS A 68 10.71 -10.53 -4.18
C LYS A 68 11.41 -9.64 -3.18
N ALA A 69 10.90 -8.44 -3.02
CA ALA A 69 11.45 -7.45 -2.10
C ALA A 69 10.46 -7.15 -0.97
N LYS A 70 10.97 -7.10 0.26
CA LYS A 70 10.21 -6.65 1.43
C LYS A 70 10.59 -5.20 1.72
N PHE A 71 9.62 -4.32 1.60
CA PHE A 71 9.77 -2.90 1.91
C PHE A 71 9.26 -2.61 3.31
N ARG A 72 10.03 -1.88 4.10
CA ARG A 72 9.62 -1.48 5.44
C ARG A 72 9.29 0.00 5.50
N VAL A 73 8.13 0.27 6.04
CA VAL A 73 7.56 1.61 6.20
C VAL A 73 7.49 1.92 7.68
N VAL A 74 7.95 3.10 8.07
CA VAL A 74 7.91 3.54 9.45
C VAL A 74 7.19 4.87 9.51
N GLY A 75 6.13 4.91 10.30
CA GLY A 75 5.47 6.16 10.68
C GLY A 75 5.94 6.62 12.04
N LYS A 76 6.06 7.92 12.21
CA LYS A 76 6.35 8.55 13.50
C LYS A 76 5.64 9.89 13.60
N GLU A 77 5.44 10.33 14.82
CA GLU A 77 4.95 11.68 15.09
C GLU A 77 6.04 12.69 14.69
N ARG A 78 5.63 13.77 14.01
CA ARG A 78 6.52 14.88 13.65
C ARG A 78 7.00 15.62 14.89
N PHE A 79 6.11 15.77 15.88
CA PHE A 79 6.36 16.46 17.13
C PHE A 79 6.11 15.50 18.31
N PRO A 80 7.03 14.54 18.55
CA PRO A 80 6.86 13.62 19.67
C PRO A 80 6.92 14.40 20.99
N SER A 81 6.10 13.98 21.96
CA SER A 81 6.15 14.53 23.31
C SER A 81 7.52 14.25 23.93
N THR A 82 8.20 15.31 24.32
CA THR A 82 9.51 15.21 24.98
C THR A 82 9.34 14.90 26.45
N THR A 83 9.94 13.79 26.89
CA THR A 83 10.07 13.47 28.31
C THR A 83 11.48 13.86 28.74
N TYR A 84 11.57 14.74 29.75
CA TYR A 84 12.87 15.09 30.33
C TYR A 84 13.38 13.92 31.13
N SER A 85 14.29 13.15 30.55
CA SER A 85 14.98 12.03 31.17
C SER A 85 16.49 12.23 31.04
N THR A 86 17.24 11.81 32.03
CA THR A 86 18.72 11.79 31.99
C THR A 86 19.25 10.65 31.10
N THR A 87 18.40 9.70 30.74
CA THR A 87 18.75 8.60 29.83
C THR A 87 18.17 8.89 28.45
N PRO A 88 18.96 8.78 27.36
CA PRO A 88 18.42 8.88 26.01
C PRO A 88 17.32 7.82 25.81
N ALA A 89 16.15 8.24 25.39
CA ALA A 89 15.09 7.32 24.97
C ALA A 89 15.17 7.16 23.46
N ASP A 90 15.27 5.90 23.01
CA ASP A 90 15.10 5.59 21.59
C ASP A 90 13.66 5.85 21.18
N LEU A 91 13.46 6.49 20.03
CA LEU A 91 12.14 6.64 19.45
C LEU A 91 11.58 5.26 19.11
N THR A 92 10.58 4.83 19.86
CA THR A 92 9.87 3.58 19.62
C THR A 92 9.15 3.64 18.26
N ILE A 93 9.35 2.59 17.46
CA ILE A 93 8.61 2.40 16.22
C ILE A 93 7.15 2.13 16.59
N LYS A 94 6.24 2.89 15.97
CA LYS A 94 4.80 2.71 16.12
C LYS A 94 4.24 2.11 14.83
N TYR A 95 3.13 1.39 14.92
CA TYR A 95 2.47 0.89 13.72
C TYR A 95 1.44 1.88 13.16
N LEU A 96 1.31 1.91 11.84
CA LEU A 96 0.33 2.71 11.11
C LEU A 96 -1.09 2.16 11.33
N PRO A 97 -2.14 2.95 11.10
CA PRO A 97 -3.52 2.48 11.25
C PRO A 97 -3.82 1.24 10.41
N SER A 98 -4.41 0.22 11.07
CA SER A 98 -4.77 -1.06 10.44
C SER A 98 -5.91 -0.90 9.44
N GLY A 99 -5.79 -1.56 8.29
CA GLY A 99 -6.85 -1.60 7.27
C GLY A 99 -7.09 -0.28 6.52
N SER A 100 -6.34 0.77 6.88
CA SER A 100 -6.50 2.11 6.32
C SER A 100 -5.19 2.72 5.80
N SER A 101 -4.12 1.92 5.74
CA SER A 101 -2.82 2.34 5.24
C SER A 101 -2.49 1.60 3.95
N PHE A 102 -2.27 2.35 2.88
CA PHE A 102 -2.08 1.82 1.53
C PHE A 102 -0.78 2.35 0.93
N TYR A 103 -0.22 1.59 0.00
CA TYR A 103 0.88 2.04 -0.86
C TYR A 103 0.45 2.11 -2.32
N SER A 104 1.11 2.93 -3.09
CA SER A 104 0.98 3.01 -4.54
C SER A 104 2.35 3.04 -5.18
N ILE A 105 2.46 2.47 -6.38
CA ILE A 105 3.69 2.47 -7.16
C ILE A 105 3.38 3.11 -8.51
N LYS A 106 4.20 4.07 -8.88
CA LYS A 106 4.14 4.77 -10.17
C LYS A 106 5.46 4.64 -10.91
N ASP A 107 5.41 4.69 -12.22
CA ASP A 107 6.61 4.93 -13.03
C ASP A 107 7.08 6.36 -12.76
N ALA A 108 8.34 6.52 -12.38
CA ALA A 108 8.88 7.84 -12.00
C ALA A 108 9.05 8.81 -13.18
N GLU A 109 9.07 8.31 -14.43
CA GLU A 109 9.22 9.13 -15.62
C GLU A 109 7.87 9.54 -16.22
N THR A 110 6.92 8.57 -16.31
CA THR A 110 5.62 8.79 -16.95
C THR A 110 4.52 9.17 -15.99
N ASN A 111 4.72 8.94 -14.67
CA ASN A 111 3.70 9.03 -13.64
C ASN A 111 2.52 8.06 -13.82
N ASP A 112 2.68 7.03 -14.66
CA ASP A 112 1.66 6.00 -14.82
C ASP A 112 1.57 5.16 -13.54
N VAL A 113 0.34 4.96 -13.08
CA VAL A 113 0.07 4.17 -11.88
C VAL A 113 0.14 2.69 -12.22
N ILE A 114 1.11 1.98 -11.64
CA ILE A 114 1.31 0.54 -11.83
C ILE A 114 0.54 -0.23 -10.74
N VAL A 115 0.67 0.20 -9.49
CA VAL A 115 -0.09 -0.33 -8.37
C VAL A 115 -0.94 0.79 -7.79
N PRO A 116 -2.27 0.76 -7.98
CA PRO A 116 -3.16 1.78 -7.43
C PRO A 116 -3.40 1.56 -5.93
N PHE A 117 -3.87 2.59 -5.24
CA PHE A 117 -4.39 2.47 -3.89
C PHE A 117 -5.67 1.63 -3.88
N SER A 118 -5.58 0.42 -3.40
CA SER A 118 -6.69 -0.53 -3.35
C SER A 118 -6.53 -1.50 -2.18
N THR A 119 -7.48 -2.38 -1.97
CA THR A 119 -7.38 -3.42 -0.94
C THR A 119 -6.19 -4.36 -1.15
N SER A 120 -5.73 -4.53 -2.40
CA SER A 120 -4.53 -5.32 -2.71
C SER A 120 -3.22 -4.62 -2.36
N SER A 121 -3.24 -3.31 -2.15
CA SER A 121 -2.06 -2.51 -1.75
C SER A 121 -2.08 -2.10 -0.28
N LEU A 122 -2.78 -2.84 0.57
CA LEU A 122 -2.76 -2.64 2.01
C LEU A 122 -1.38 -2.95 2.59
N ILE A 123 -0.95 -2.09 3.50
CA ILE A 123 0.30 -2.28 4.25
C ILE A 123 0.06 -3.30 5.36
N SER A 124 0.98 -4.23 5.50
CA SER A 124 1.01 -5.23 6.59
C SER A 124 1.80 -4.73 7.79
N CYS A 125 1.66 -5.41 8.93
CA CYS A 125 2.45 -5.15 10.12
C CYS A 125 3.00 -6.44 10.71
N ASP A 126 4.24 -6.39 11.18
CA ASP A 126 4.86 -7.42 12.03
C ASP A 126 5.45 -6.78 13.29
N SER A 127 6.01 -7.57 14.19
CA SER A 127 6.62 -7.10 15.43
C SER A 127 7.78 -6.08 15.25
N SER A 128 8.25 -5.89 14.05
CA SER A 128 9.30 -4.92 13.68
C SER A 128 8.77 -3.66 13.00
N GLY A 129 7.46 -3.57 12.80
CA GLY A 129 6.78 -2.44 12.16
C GLY A 129 6.07 -2.79 10.86
N ASN A 130 5.62 -1.76 10.17
CA ASN A 130 4.87 -1.92 8.94
C ASN A 130 5.75 -2.35 7.77
N TYR A 131 5.16 -3.13 6.86
CA TYR A 131 5.84 -3.61 5.66
C TYR A 131 4.84 -3.95 4.55
N PHE A 132 5.34 -4.04 3.34
CA PHE A 132 4.67 -4.70 2.23
C PHE A 132 5.70 -5.52 1.43
N ASN A 133 5.23 -6.56 0.78
CA ASN A 133 6.04 -7.36 -0.11
C ASN A 133 5.68 -6.99 -1.55
N LEU A 134 6.71 -6.83 -2.36
CA LEU A 134 6.55 -6.54 -3.78
C LEU A 134 7.22 -7.65 -4.58
N ASP A 135 6.46 -8.24 -5.49
CA ASP A 135 6.99 -9.12 -6.51
C ASP A 135 7.37 -8.27 -7.72
N LEU A 136 8.65 -8.28 -8.07
CA LEU A 136 9.17 -7.49 -9.18
C LEU A 136 9.11 -8.22 -10.53
N GLU A 137 8.40 -9.35 -10.58
CA GLU A 137 8.08 -10.03 -11.82
C GLU A 137 7.15 -9.14 -12.67
N GLY A 138 7.55 -8.88 -13.92
CA GLY A 138 6.79 -8.02 -14.82
C GLY A 138 7.10 -6.53 -14.75
N TYR A 139 7.92 -6.10 -13.79
CA TYR A 139 8.45 -4.73 -13.79
C TYR A 139 9.52 -4.58 -14.88
N GLN A 140 9.48 -3.47 -15.61
CA GLN A 140 10.46 -3.22 -16.66
C GLN A 140 11.84 -2.94 -16.04
N PRO A 141 12.88 -3.66 -16.47
CA PRO A 141 14.24 -3.39 -16.01
C PRO A 141 14.74 -2.03 -16.51
N GLU A 142 15.72 -1.49 -15.80
CA GLU A 142 16.36 -0.20 -16.06
C GLU A 142 15.42 1.02 -15.90
N ARG A 143 14.26 0.84 -15.25
CA ARG A 143 13.32 1.91 -14.92
C ARG A 143 13.30 2.24 -13.43
N TYR A 144 12.99 3.50 -13.17
CA TYR A 144 12.76 4.02 -11.82
C TYR A 144 11.28 4.03 -11.50
N TYR A 145 10.96 3.64 -10.27
CA TYR A 145 9.61 3.59 -9.74
C TYR A 145 9.54 4.44 -8.49
N SER A 146 8.47 5.21 -8.35
CA SER A 146 8.17 6.02 -7.17
C SER A 146 7.13 5.35 -6.27
N LEU A 147 7.27 5.56 -4.97
CA LEU A 147 6.40 5.03 -3.94
C LEU A 147 5.64 6.17 -3.27
N GLU A 148 4.34 6.04 -3.20
CA GLU A 148 3.47 6.93 -2.45
C GLU A 148 2.69 6.15 -1.40
N PHE A 149 2.30 6.82 -0.33
CA PHE A 149 1.50 6.22 0.73
C PHE A 149 0.22 7.03 0.93
N ARG A 150 -0.87 6.34 1.22
CA ARG A 150 -2.13 6.94 1.61
C ARG A 150 -2.57 6.34 2.94
N ILE A 151 -2.88 7.20 3.89
CA ILE A 151 -3.44 6.81 5.18
C ILE A 151 -4.80 7.46 5.31
N GLN A 152 -5.82 6.65 5.57
CA GLN A 152 -7.17 7.11 5.79
C GLN A 152 -7.39 7.32 7.28
N SER A 153 -8.01 8.42 7.64
CA SER A 153 -8.38 8.77 9.01
C SER A 153 -9.90 8.70 9.14
N GLY A 154 -10.38 7.85 10.05
CA GLY A 154 -11.80 7.80 10.38
C GLY A 154 -12.58 6.65 9.76
N SER A 155 -13.86 6.61 10.02
CA SER A 155 -14.80 5.56 9.62
C SER A 155 -15.76 6.08 8.57
N ASN A 156 -15.44 5.89 7.29
CA ASN A 156 -16.36 6.02 6.12
C ASN A 156 -17.42 7.14 6.18
N THR A 157 -17.09 8.31 6.68
CA THR A 157 -17.96 9.48 6.65
C THR A 157 -17.43 10.53 5.69
N VAL A 158 -18.29 11.41 5.22
CA VAL A 158 -18.02 12.41 4.16
C VAL A 158 -16.88 13.38 4.48
N ASP A 159 -16.42 13.40 5.73
CA ASP A 159 -15.36 14.26 6.23
C ASP A 159 -14.01 13.53 6.42
N GLU A 160 -13.83 12.36 5.81
CA GLU A 160 -12.56 11.64 5.88
C GLU A 160 -11.49 12.39 5.12
N THR A 161 -10.50 12.82 5.85
CA THR A 161 -9.29 13.36 5.26
C THR A 161 -8.30 12.25 5.00
N ASP A 162 -8.25 11.78 3.76
CA ASP A 162 -7.15 10.94 3.31
C ASP A 162 -5.88 11.76 3.27
N GLN A 163 -4.85 11.30 3.96
CA GLN A 163 -3.54 11.94 3.90
C GLN A 163 -2.64 11.18 2.93
N TYR A 164 -2.11 11.89 1.96
CA TYR A 164 -1.15 11.37 0.98
C TYR A 164 0.27 11.80 1.35
N PHE A 165 1.19 10.86 1.27
CA PHE A 165 2.61 11.06 1.56
C PHE A 165 3.42 10.71 0.32
N ASP A 166 3.95 11.74 -0.34
CA ASP A 166 4.91 11.63 -1.43
C ASP A 166 6.23 12.27 -0.97
N GLU A 167 7.08 11.45 -0.38
CA GLU A 167 8.39 11.88 0.15
C GLU A 167 9.52 11.63 -0.86
N GLY A 168 9.18 11.37 -2.12
CA GLY A 168 10.15 11.13 -3.20
C GLY A 168 10.91 9.82 -3.07
N PHE A 169 10.33 8.79 -2.45
CA PHE A 169 10.95 7.47 -2.38
C PHE A 169 10.97 6.82 -3.75
N THR A 170 12.15 6.54 -4.26
CA THR A 170 12.32 5.89 -5.55
C THR A 170 13.25 4.69 -5.46
N PHE A 171 13.03 3.72 -6.33
CA PHE A 171 13.92 2.59 -6.53
C PHE A 171 14.00 2.23 -8.01
N LYS A 172 15.11 1.61 -8.41
CA LYS A 172 15.33 1.13 -9.77
C LYS A 172 15.19 -0.39 -9.80
N VAL A 173 14.62 -0.91 -10.88
CA VAL A 173 14.69 -2.34 -11.19
C VAL A 173 15.85 -2.55 -12.15
N SER A 174 16.78 -3.42 -11.80
CA SER A 174 17.95 -3.77 -12.63
C SER A 174 17.85 -5.22 -13.13
N ILE A 175 18.55 -5.52 -14.21
CA ILE A 175 18.66 -6.85 -14.80
C ILE A 175 19.38 -7.84 -13.86
#